data_fd82e283db7ee8f66eb091ef13e07f00
#
_entry.id   fd82e283db7ee8f66eb091ef13e07f00
#
_cell.length_a   1.000
_cell.length_b   1.000
_cell.length_c   1.000
_cell.angle_alpha   90.00
_cell.angle_beta   90.00
_cell.angle_gamma   90.00
#
_symmetry.space_group_name_H-M   'P 1'
#
loop_
_entity.id
_entity.type
_entity.pdbx_description
1 polymer ?
#
loop_
_entity_poly.entity_id
_entity_poly.type
_entity_poly.pdbx_seq_one_letter_code
_entity_poly.pdbx_strand_id
1 'polypeptide(L)'
;MDCTFYRFLDVSSQSFHCYTTVIKPLYVIMVERSGLLMQSVRYKSRECLDQEKIENFLKQTRIGYLGLADGNLPYVVPLNYVWAGGTLYFHGASNGRRNDIMSENAEVCFTVCQEFGTITDPVPAKTDTAYMSVMIFGKAEPITDLDEATFMLQELINKYVPGYYNRPLSKQHVDKYRSAVFGGPVKVYRVIPSQITAKESGIEEDKMYDKVMSDKTNL
;
A
#
# COMPACT_ATOMS: atom_id res chain seq x y z
N MET A 1 -15.52 -27.86 -31.49
CA MET A 1 -16.33 -27.05 -32.41
C MET A 1 -16.36 -25.66 -31.82
N ASP A 2 -15.74 -24.58 -32.30
CA ASP A 2 -14.79 -24.34 -33.38
C ASP A 2 -13.82 -23.26 -32.90
N CYS A 3 -12.53 -23.51 -33.11
CA CYS A 3 -11.49 -22.48 -32.96
C CYS A 3 -11.43 -21.64 -34.22
N THR A 4 -11.66 -20.34 -34.12
CA THR A 4 -11.45 -19.43 -35.25
C THR A 4 -10.11 -18.70 -35.06
N PHE A 5 -9.13 -19.11 -35.84
CA PHE A 5 -7.85 -18.44 -36.04
C PHE A 5 -8.05 -17.19 -36.89
N TYR A 6 -7.65 -16.03 -36.38
CA TYR A 6 -7.42 -14.87 -37.27
C TYR A 6 -5.96 -14.80 -37.67
N ARG A 7 -5.71 -15.05 -38.96
CA ARG A 7 -4.48 -14.78 -39.69
C ARG A 7 -4.43 -13.28 -39.98
N PHE A 8 -3.38 -12.58 -39.60
CA PHE A 8 -3.04 -11.28 -40.17
C PHE A 8 -2.09 -11.44 -41.35
N LEU A 9 -2.49 -10.88 -42.46
CA LEU A 9 -1.73 -10.78 -43.71
C LEU A 9 -0.71 -9.63 -43.62
N ASP A 10 0.45 -9.94 -44.12
CA ASP A 10 1.58 -9.06 -44.40
C ASP A 10 1.22 -8.06 -45.50
N VAL A 11 1.52 -6.77 -45.31
CA VAL A 11 1.70 -5.79 -46.40
C VAL A 11 2.90 -4.91 -46.08
N SER A 12 3.83 -5.01 -46.96
CA SER A 12 5.13 -4.33 -47.07
C SER A 12 5.05 -2.84 -47.23
N SER A 13 6.11 -2.20 -46.76
CA SER A 13 6.83 -1.01 -47.24
C SER A 13 6.40 0.38 -46.77
N GLN A 14 7.41 1.00 -46.24
CA GLN A 14 7.89 2.39 -46.33
C GLN A 14 7.56 3.42 -45.25
N SER A 15 8.66 3.96 -44.84
CA SER A 15 8.96 5.24 -44.17
C SER A 15 8.82 5.39 -42.67
N PHE A 16 10.00 5.45 -42.04
CA PHE A 16 10.28 5.86 -40.68
C PHE A 16 9.81 7.27 -40.36
N HIS A 17 8.92 7.41 -39.40
CA HIS A 17 8.84 8.62 -38.57
C HIS A 17 8.76 8.17 -37.11
N CYS A 18 9.82 8.50 -36.39
CA CYS A 18 9.94 8.23 -34.96
C CYS A 18 9.02 9.17 -34.19
N TYR A 19 7.88 8.68 -33.73
CA TYR A 19 7.11 9.32 -32.68
C TYR A 19 7.27 8.48 -31.41
N THR A 20 8.01 9.04 -30.46
CA THR A 20 8.09 8.53 -29.10
C THR A 20 6.74 8.72 -28.42
N THR A 21 5.84 7.79 -28.64
CA THR A 21 4.62 7.71 -27.84
C THR A 21 4.96 6.95 -26.56
N VAL A 22 5.01 7.68 -25.45
CA VAL A 22 5.11 7.10 -24.12
C VAL A 22 3.82 6.31 -23.88
N ILE A 23 3.87 5.02 -24.18
CA ILE A 23 2.81 4.08 -23.82
C ILE A 23 2.92 3.86 -22.32
N LYS A 24 2.03 4.50 -21.53
CA LYS A 24 1.77 4.06 -20.16
C LYS A 24 1.29 2.61 -20.25
N PRO A 25 1.92 1.65 -19.56
CA PRO A 25 1.38 0.30 -19.51
C PRO A 25 0.06 0.36 -18.74
N LEU A 26 -1.04 0.15 -19.44
CA LEU A 26 -2.31 -0.22 -18.83
C LEU A 26 -2.11 -1.63 -18.25
N TYR A 27 -1.76 -1.72 -16.98
CA TYR A 27 -1.83 -2.98 -16.25
C TYR A 27 -3.31 -3.31 -16.03
N VAL A 28 -3.89 -4.05 -16.97
CA VAL A 28 -5.13 -4.78 -16.72
C VAL A 28 -4.72 -5.95 -15.81
N ILE A 29 -4.94 -5.80 -14.52
CA ILE A 29 -4.78 -6.90 -13.56
C ILE A 29 -5.94 -7.88 -13.83
N MET A 30 -5.67 -8.92 -14.63
CA MET A 30 -6.52 -10.11 -14.63
C MET A 30 -6.24 -10.84 -13.30
N VAL A 31 -7.11 -10.61 -12.32
CA VAL A 31 -7.12 -11.39 -11.09
C VAL A 31 -7.78 -12.72 -11.40
N GLU A 32 -6.99 -13.79 -11.56
CA GLU A 32 -7.50 -15.15 -11.49
C GLU A 32 -8.11 -15.38 -10.10
N ARG A 33 -9.40 -15.67 -10.08
CA ARG A 33 -10.18 -15.93 -8.86
C ARG A 33 -9.75 -17.25 -8.22
N SER A 34 -8.82 -17.22 -7.28
CA SER A 34 -8.78 -18.21 -6.21
C SER A 34 -9.98 -17.95 -5.31
N GLY A 35 -10.80 -18.97 -5.05
CA GLY A 35 -12.17 -18.90 -4.51
C GLY A 35 -12.38 -18.33 -3.10
N LEU A 36 -11.68 -17.28 -2.69
CA LEU A 36 -12.09 -16.46 -1.56
C LEU A 36 -13.12 -15.45 -2.06
N LEU A 37 -14.33 -15.52 -1.50
CA LEU A 37 -15.36 -14.50 -1.68
C LEU A 37 -14.79 -13.15 -1.24
N MET A 38 -14.40 -12.32 -2.20
CA MET A 38 -13.93 -10.95 -1.96
C MET A 38 -15.08 -10.17 -1.31
N GLN A 39 -14.96 -9.90 -0.02
CA GLN A 39 -16.00 -9.17 0.70
C GLN A 39 -15.92 -7.70 0.31
N SER A 40 -17.01 -7.20 -0.27
CA SER A 40 -17.16 -5.77 -0.55
C SER A 40 -17.28 -4.99 0.76
N VAL A 41 -16.96 -3.68 0.70
CA VAL A 41 -17.19 -2.77 1.82
C VAL A 41 -18.68 -2.81 2.22
N ARG A 42 -18.97 -3.11 3.50
CA ARG A 42 -20.35 -3.22 4.02
C ARG A 42 -21.11 -1.88 3.94
N TYR A 43 -20.48 -0.81 4.38
CA TYR A 43 -21.08 0.53 4.34
C TYR A 43 -20.71 1.22 3.03
N LYS A 44 -21.58 1.10 2.03
CA LYS A 44 -21.37 1.67 0.70
C LYS A 44 -21.26 3.19 0.69
N SER A 45 -21.93 3.87 1.61
CA SER A 45 -21.83 5.32 1.76
C SER A 45 -20.46 5.80 2.25
N ARG A 46 -19.61 4.89 2.73
CA ARG A 46 -18.25 5.19 3.18
C ARG A 46 -17.19 4.62 2.22
N GLU A 47 -17.60 3.92 1.18
CA GLU A 47 -16.67 3.33 0.23
C GLU A 47 -16.02 4.41 -0.63
N CYS A 48 -14.69 4.46 -0.62
CA CYS A 48 -13.90 5.31 -1.50
C CYS A 48 -13.50 4.48 -2.73
N LEU A 49 -13.94 4.91 -3.91
CA LEU A 49 -13.61 4.28 -5.21
C LEU A 49 -12.64 5.13 -6.04
N ASP A 50 -12.27 6.31 -5.54
CA ASP A 50 -11.34 7.21 -6.20
C ASP A 50 -9.90 6.65 -6.10
N GLN A 51 -9.43 6.08 -7.21
CA GLN A 51 -8.12 5.45 -7.28
C GLN A 51 -6.97 6.43 -7.07
N GLU A 52 -7.09 7.65 -7.57
CA GLU A 52 -6.06 8.68 -7.39
C GLU A 52 -5.95 9.09 -5.93
N LYS A 53 -7.08 9.26 -5.26
CA LYS A 53 -7.15 9.57 -3.83
C LYS A 53 -6.54 8.44 -2.98
N ILE A 54 -6.86 7.18 -3.29
CA ILE A 54 -6.29 6.00 -2.61
C ILE A 54 -4.77 5.96 -2.81
N GLU A 55 -4.30 6.12 -4.04
CA GLU A 55 -2.87 6.15 -4.37
C GLU A 55 -2.13 7.25 -3.59
N ASN A 56 -2.67 8.47 -3.59
CA ASN A 56 -2.08 9.60 -2.90
C ASN A 56 -2.07 9.39 -1.38
N PHE A 57 -3.14 8.85 -0.82
CA PHE A 57 -3.23 8.50 0.60
C PHE A 57 -2.15 7.47 1.00
N LEU A 58 -2.00 6.39 0.22
CA LEU A 58 -0.98 5.37 0.47
C LEU A 58 0.45 5.91 0.32
N LYS A 59 0.68 6.85 -0.60
CA LYS A 59 2.00 7.49 -0.76
C LYS A 59 2.35 8.43 0.39
N GLN A 60 1.36 9.16 0.93
CA GLN A 60 1.58 10.18 1.95
C GLN A 60 1.65 9.61 3.37
N THR A 61 0.80 8.64 3.68
CA THR A 61 0.72 8.04 5.02
C THR A 61 1.97 7.25 5.34
N ARG A 62 2.49 7.42 6.56
CA ARG A 62 3.84 6.96 6.94
C ARG A 62 3.85 5.60 7.63
N ILE A 63 2.78 5.23 8.33
CA ILE A 63 2.68 4.00 9.12
C ILE A 63 1.49 3.20 8.63
N GLY A 64 1.71 1.91 8.45
CA GLY A 64 0.65 0.94 8.24
C GLY A 64 0.82 -0.25 9.17
N TYR A 65 -0.18 -1.08 9.24
CA TYR A 65 -0.29 -2.22 10.14
C TYR A 65 -0.36 -3.50 9.34
N LEU A 66 0.67 -4.32 9.44
CA LEU A 66 0.72 -5.64 8.80
C LEU A 66 0.03 -6.67 9.69
N GLY A 67 -1.14 -7.13 9.26
CA GLY A 67 -1.89 -8.21 9.88
C GLY A 67 -1.49 -9.57 9.31
N LEU A 68 -1.18 -10.50 10.19
CA LEU A 68 -0.72 -11.86 9.91
C LEU A 68 -1.56 -12.87 10.72
N ALA A 69 -1.62 -14.12 10.26
CA ALA A 69 -2.26 -15.22 10.95
C ALA A 69 -1.22 -16.29 11.30
N ASP A 70 -0.99 -16.46 12.59
CA ASP A 70 -0.12 -17.49 13.20
C ASP A 70 -1.01 -18.67 13.61
N GLY A 71 -1.36 -19.54 12.68
CA GLY A 71 -2.45 -20.49 12.84
C GLY A 71 -3.76 -19.75 13.13
N ASN A 72 -4.30 -19.95 14.35
CA ASN A 72 -5.52 -19.28 14.80
C ASN A 72 -5.26 -17.99 15.61
N LEU A 73 -4.01 -17.59 15.78
CA LEU A 73 -3.66 -16.40 16.54
C LEU A 73 -3.41 -15.22 15.57
N PRO A 74 -4.17 -14.12 15.69
CA PRO A 74 -3.87 -12.92 14.95
C PRO A 74 -2.58 -12.27 15.46
N TYR A 75 -1.76 -11.76 14.54
CA TYR A 75 -0.55 -11.02 14.87
C TYR A 75 -0.46 -9.77 14.02
N VAL A 76 -0.30 -8.60 14.64
CA VAL A 76 -0.26 -7.31 13.95
C VAL A 76 0.99 -6.55 14.34
N VAL A 77 1.68 -5.97 13.36
CA VAL A 77 2.86 -5.12 13.58
C VAL A 77 2.76 -3.82 12.80
N PRO A 78 3.06 -2.67 13.44
CA PRO A 78 3.20 -1.41 12.73
C PRO A 78 4.50 -1.39 11.93
N LEU A 79 4.45 -0.87 10.70
CA LEU A 79 5.60 -0.79 9.82
C LEU A 79 5.63 0.52 9.05
N ASN A 80 6.85 0.98 8.77
CA ASN A 80 7.09 1.94 7.71
C ASN A 80 7.03 1.21 6.36
N TYR A 81 6.45 1.84 5.36
CA TYR A 81 6.20 1.21 4.05
C TYR A 81 6.32 2.21 2.90
N VAL A 82 6.43 1.69 1.69
CA VAL A 82 6.30 2.44 0.43
C VAL A 82 5.21 1.82 -0.42
N TRP A 83 4.44 2.67 -1.07
CA TRP A 83 3.51 2.31 -2.12
C TRP A 83 4.06 2.79 -3.46
N ALA A 84 4.37 1.87 -4.37
CA ALA A 84 4.93 2.17 -5.68
C ALA A 84 4.46 1.18 -6.74
N GLY A 85 4.02 1.68 -7.89
CA GLY A 85 3.59 0.83 -9.01
C GLY A 85 2.46 -0.15 -8.68
N GLY A 86 1.53 0.22 -7.80
CA GLY A 86 0.43 -0.66 -7.40
C GLY A 86 0.84 -1.79 -6.43
N THR A 87 2.03 -1.70 -5.84
CA THR A 87 2.58 -2.70 -4.93
C THR A 87 3.03 -2.03 -3.64
N LEU A 88 2.81 -2.71 -2.52
CA LEU A 88 3.28 -2.26 -1.21
C LEU A 88 4.63 -2.92 -0.89
N TYR A 89 5.54 -2.13 -0.35
CA TYR A 89 6.88 -2.58 0.04
C TYR A 89 7.18 -2.19 1.47
N PHE A 90 7.84 -3.10 2.19
CA PHE A 90 8.37 -2.83 3.52
C PHE A 90 9.69 -3.58 3.72
N HIS A 91 10.44 -3.19 4.75
CA HIS A 91 11.69 -3.85 5.09
C HIS A 91 11.72 -4.26 6.56
N GLY A 92 12.70 -5.08 6.91
CA GLY A 92 12.95 -5.43 8.30
C GLY A 92 14.05 -6.48 8.46
N ALA A 93 14.19 -6.96 9.69
CA ALA A 93 15.13 -8.04 10.00
C ALA A 93 14.83 -9.30 9.16
N SER A 94 15.87 -10.08 8.91
CA SER A 94 15.77 -11.33 8.17
C SER A 94 15.22 -12.50 8.99
N ASN A 95 15.02 -12.32 10.30
CA ASN A 95 14.56 -13.33 11.26
C ASN A 95 13.50 -12.74 12.21
N GLY A 96 12.92 -13.61 13.05
CA GLY A 96 11.93 -13.28 14.07
C GLY A 96 10.51 -13.60 13.66
N ARG A 97 9.60 -13.56 14.65
CA ARG A 97 8.23 -14.08 14.59
C ARG A 97 7.45 -13.69 13.34
N ARG A 98 7.55 -12.42 12.89
CA ARG A 98 6.91 -11.97 11.66
C ARG A 98 7.34 -12.80 10.45
N ASN A 99 8.66 -13.04 10.33
CA ASN A 99 9.22 -13.79 9.20
C ASN A 99 8.87 -15.28 9.29
N ASP A 100 8.83 -15.83 10.49
CA ASP A 100 8.45 -17.21 10.72
C ASP A 100 7.00 -17.44 10.28
N ILE A 101 6.09 -16.55 10.69
CA ILE A 101 4.67 -16.59 10.28
C ILE A 101 4.55 -16.45 8.75
N MET A 102 5.23 -15.46 8.13
CA MET A 102 5.14 -15.24 6.67
C MET A 102 5.75 -16.40 5.87
N SER A 103 6.68 -17.16 6.44
CA SER A 103 7.24 -18.35 5.78
C SER A 103 6.26 -19.52 5.73
N GLU A 104 5.37 -19.61 6.70
CA GLU A 104 4.32 -20.64 6.78
C GLU A 104 3.03 -20.21 6.09
N ASN A 105 2.67 -18.93 6.23
CA ASN A 105 1.49 -18.33 5.65
C ASN A 105 1.80 -16.92 5.14
N ALA A 106 1.96 -16.79 3.85
CA ALA A 106 2.27 -15.51 3.20
C ALA A 106 1.06 -14.58 3.00
N GLU A 107 -0.16 -15.06 3.25
CA GLU A 107 -1.38 -14.23 3.13
C GLU A 107 -1.39 -13.17 4.24
N VAL A 108 -1.57 -11.92 3.81
CA VAL A 108 -1.53 -10.76 4.73
C VAL A 108 -2.67 -9.80 4.48
N CYS A 109 -2.99 -9.04 5.52
CA CYS A 109 -3.83 -7.85 5.43
C CYS A 109 -3.03 -6.65 5.93
N PHE A 110 -2.74 -5.71 5.03
CA PHE A 110 -2.05 -4.48 5.40
C PHE A 110 -3.05 -3.34 5.48
N THR A 111 -3.14 -2.70 6.64
CA THR A 111 -4.10 -1.61 6.88
C THR A 111 -3.36 -0.30 7.08
N VAL A 112 -3.82 0.73 6.38
CA VAL A 112 -3.40 2.12 6.58
C VAL A 112 -4.62 2.92 7.00
N CYS A 113 -4.48 3.71 8.06
CA CYS A 113 -5.57 4.55 8.55
C CYS A 113 -5.01 5.89 9.04
N GLN A 114 -5.74 6.95 8.75
CA GLN A 114 -5.49 8.28 9.28
C GLN A 114 -6.79 8.92 9.72
N GLU A 115 -6.80 9.40 10.95
CA GLU A 115 -7.86 10.23 11.51
C GLU A 115 -7.56 11.70 11.19
N PHE A 116 -8.61 12.45 10.85
CA PHE A 116 -8.54 13.88 10.56
C PHE A 116 -9.27 14.71 11.63
N GLY A 117 -9.92 14.07 12.59
CA GLY A 117 -10.59 14.68 13.74
C GLY A 117 -11.99 14.14 13.97
N THR A 118 -12.67 14.69 14.97
CA THR A 118 -14.02 14.29 15.37
C THR A 118 -15.06 15.26 14.81
N ILE A 119 -16.10 14.72 14.20
CA ILE A 119 -17.26 15.47 13.71
C ILE A 119 -18.31 15.47 14.81
N THR A 120 -18.68 16.64 15.29
CA THR A 120 -19.68 16.82 16.35
C THR A 120 -21.09 16.89 15.79
N ASP A 121 -22.08 16.46 16.59
CA ASP A 121 -23.51 16.60 16.31
C ASP A 121 -24.22 16.92 17.62
N PRO A 122 -25.28 17.75 17.61
CA PRO A 122 -26.11 18.00 18.79
C PRO A 122 -26.69 16.73 19.43
N VAL A 123 -26.82 15.66 18.64
CA VAL A 123 -27.21 14.33 19.12
C VAL A 123 -25.94 13.50 19.32
N PRO A 124 -25.53 13.15 20.55
CA PRO A 124 -24.27 12.46 20.81
C PRO A 124 -24.08 11.16 19.99
N ALA A 125 -25.15 10.43 19.75
CA ALA A 125 -25.10 9.19 18.95
C ALA A 125 -24.76 9.41 17.46
N LYS A 126 -24.74 10.65 16.97
CA LYS A 126 -24.37 11.02 15.61
C LYS A 126 -22.96 11.60 15.52
N THR A 127 -22.27 11.76 16.66
CA THR A 127 -20.85 12.12 16.66
C THR A 127 -20.08 11.08 15.87
N ASP A 128 -19.20 11.51 14.98
CA ASP A 128 -18.49 10.66 14.03
C ASP A 128 -17.00 11.06 13.93
N THR A 129 -16.22 10.29 13.19
CA THR A 129 -14.81 10.56 12.94
C THR A 129 -14.60 10.86 11.48
N ALA A 130 -13.91 11.95 11.17
CA ALA A 130 -13.38 12.20 9.85
C ALA A 130 -12.11 11.34 9.68
N TYR A 131 -12.10 10.45 8.69
CA TYR A 131 -10.98 9.52 8.49
C TYR A 131 -10.88 9.03 7.05
N MET A 132 -9.72 8.47 6.73
CA MET A 132 -9.55 7.59 5.59
C MET A 132 -8.81 6.32 6.02
N SER A 133 -9.26 5.17 5.51
CA SER A 133 -8.61 3.88 5.75
C SER A 133 -8.56 3.06 4.46
N VAL A 134 -7.45 2.39 4.24
CA VAL A 134 -7.23 1.48 3.12
C VAL A 134 -6.76 0.14 3.66
N MET A 135 -7.39 -0.95 3.21
CA MET A 135 -6.96 -2.31 3.50
C MET A 135 -6.50 -2.98 2.20
N ILE A 136 -5.32 -3.55 2.25
CA ILE A 136 -4.66 -4.24 1.14
C ILE A 136 -4.52 -5.70 1.54
N PHE A 137 -5.21 -6.58 0.83
CA PHE A 137 -5.08 -8.04 0.99
C PHE A 137 -4.15 -8.56 -0.11
N GLY A 138 -3.29 -9.51 0.23
CA GLY A 138 -2.37 -10.08 -0.75
C GLY A 138 -1.34 -11.00 -0.09
N LYS A 139 -0.32 -11.36 -0.87
CA LYS A 139 0.78 -12.21 -0.41
C LYS A 139 2.04 -11.39 -0.18
N ALA A 140 2.67 -11.59 0.96
CA ALA A 140 3.98 -11.02 1.26
C ALA A 140 5.07 -11.93 0.70
N GLU A 141 5.90 -11.40 -0.20
CA GLU A 141 7.00 -12.11 -0.83
C GLU A 141 8.33 -11.43 -0.53
N PRO A 142 9.38 -12.17 -0.14
CA PRO A 142 10.71 -11.60 -0.02
C PRO A 142 11.27 -11.24 -1.41
N ILE A 143 11.88 -10.08 -1.54
CA ILE A 143 12.55 -9.65 -2.75
C ILE A 143 13.98 -10.22 -2.72
N THR A 144 14.32 -11.01 -3.74
CA THR A 144 15.66 -11.60 -3.92
C THR A 144 16.51 -10.82 -4.92
N ASP A 145 15.86 -10.05 -5.80
CA ASP A 145 16.55 -9.17 -6.74
C ASP A 145 17.15 -7.96 -6.04
N LEU A 146 18.47 -7.81 -6.14
CA LEU A 146 19.21 -6.74 -5.45
C LEU A 146 18.91 -5.35 -6.04
N ASP A 147 18.57 -5.27 -7.32
CA ASP A 147 18.21 -4.02 -7.98
C ASP A 147 16.86 -3.52 -7.47
N GLU A 148 15.85 -4.40 -7.43
CA GLU A 148 14.55 -4.10 -6.89
C GLU A 148 14.64 -3.74 -5.40
N ALA A 149 15.39 -4.51 -4.61
CA ALA A 149 15.58 -4.23 -3.18
C ALA A 149 16.27 -2.88 -2.95
N THR A 150 17.31 -2.55 -3.73
CA THR A 150 18.02 -1.26 -3.62
C THR A 150 17.11 -0.10 -3.99
N PHE A 151 16.35 -0.23 -5.08
CA PHE A 151 15.38 0.77 -5.51
C PHE A 151 14.32 1.03 -4.43
N MET A 152 13.74 -0.03 -3.86
CA MET A 152 12.71 0.10 -2.83
C MET A 152 13.24 0.69 -1.51
N LEU A 153 14.47 0.34 -1.11
CA LEU A 153 15.12 0.97 0.05
C LEU A 153 15.42 2.45 -0.20
N GLN A 154 15.76 2.82 -1.44
CA GLN A 154 15.91 4.22 -1.82
C GLN A 154 14.58 4.96 -1.73
N GLU A 155 13.48 4.37 -2.21
CA GLU A 155 12.14 4.96 -2.11
C GLU A 155 11.70 5.14 -0.64
N LEU A 156 12.05 4.21 0.26
CA LEU A 156 11.85 4.39 1.69
C LEU A 156 12.61 5.62 2.21
N ILE A 157 13.88 5.79 1.85
CA ILE A 157 14.67 6.97 2.22
C ILE A 157 14.02 8.24 1.68
N ASN A 158 13.63 8.25 0.40
CA ASN A 158 13.00 9.41 -0.23
C ASN A 158 11.69 9.81 0.48
N LYS A 159 10.90 8.83 0.91
CA LYS A 159 9.64 9.06 1.63
C LYS A 159 9.84 9.57 3.06
N TYR A 160 10.80 9.00 3.80
CA TYR A 160 10.92 9.25 5.24
C TYR A 160 11.91 10.35 5.62
N VAL A 161 12.92 10.56 4.80
CA VAL A 161 13.98 11.58 5.00
C VAL A 161 14.35 12.27 3.68
N PRO A 162 13.38 12.90 2.99
CA PRO A 162 13.60 13.49 1.68
C PRO A 162 14.73 14.53 1.70
N GLY A 163 15.67 14.40 0.76
CA GLY A 163 16.78 15.34 0.63
C GLY A 163 17.87 15.28 1.69
N TYR A 164 17.77 14.36 2.67
CA TYR A 164 18.78 14.24 3.72
C TYR A 164 20.11 13.66 3.20
N TYR A 165 20.04 12.68 2.32
CA TYR A 165 21.22 12.08 1.70
C TYR A 165 21.45 12.66 0.31
N ASN A 166 22.69 13.07 0.04
CA ASN A 166 23.10 13.68 -1.23
C ASN A 166 23.55 12.66 -2.28
N ARG A 167 23.57 11.39 -1.94
CA ARG A 167 23.94 10.28 -2.83
C ARG A 167 22.93 9.15 -2.71
N PRO A 168 22.55 8.51 -3.83
CA PRO A 168 21.67 7.35 -3.79
C PRO A 168 22.35 6.13 -3.13
N LEU A 169 21.54 5.20 -2.66
CA LEU A 169 22.01 3.91 -2.19
C LEU A 169 22.71 3.16 -3.31
N SER A 170 23.87 2.57 -3.00
CA SER A 170 24.54 1.65 -3.92
C SER A 170 24.13 0.21 -3.61
N LYS A 171 24.00 -0.62 -4.64
CA LYS A 171 23.75 -2.06 -4.49
C LYS A 171 24.78 -2.73 -3.59
N GLN A 172 26.06 -2.38 -3.76
CA GLN A 172 27.14 -2.92 -2.93
C GLN A 172 26.96 -2.60 -1.44
N HIS A 173 26.41 -1.42 -1.12
CA HIS A 173 26.12 -1.07 0.25
C HIS A 173 24.95 -1.91 0.79
N VAL A 174 23.89 -2.07 0.01
CA VAL A 174 22.70 -2.87 0.39
C VAL A 174 23.08 -4.34 0.60
N ASP A 175 23.86 -4.91 -0.29
CA ASP A 175 24.32 -6.30 -0.22
C ASP A 175 25.18 -6.56 1.04
N LYS A 176 26.10 -5.66 1.34
CA LYS A 176 27.03 -5.80 2.46
C LYS A 176 26.48 -5.32 3.81
N TYR A 177 25.40 -4.55 3.80
CA TYR A 177 24.86 -3.98 5.03
C TYR A 177 24.38 -5.07 5.99
N ARG A 178 24.75 -4.88 7.26
CA ARG A 178 24.23 -5.68 8.37
C ARG A 178 23.70 -4.74 9.43
N SER A 179 22.52 -5.05 9.93
CA SER A 179 21.88 -4.23 10.96
C SER A 179 22.69 -4.23 12.24
N ALA A 180 22.98 -3.05 12.76
CA ALA A 180 23.63 -2.91 14.07
C ALA A 180 22.77 -3.46 15.23
N VAL A 181 21.46 -3.53 15.04
CA VAL A 181 20.50 -4.02 16.04
C VAL A 181 20.38 -5.55 16.02
N PHE A 182 20.41 -6.17 14.82
CA PHE A 182 20.11 -7.59 14.64
C PHE A 182 21.31 -8.41 14.18
N GLY A 183 22.41 -7.77 13.78
CA GLY A 183 23.60 -8.43 13.25
C GLY A 183 23.43 -9.10 11.88
N GLY A 184 22.20 -9.12 11.34
CA GLY A 184 21.83 -9.80 10.09
C GLY A 184 21.56 -8.85 8.92
N PRO A 185 21.38 -9.40 7.71
CA PRO A 185 20.98 -8.62 6.55
C PRO A 185 19.55 -8.08 6.73
N VAL A 186 19.28 -6.94 6.09
CA VAL A 186 17.92 -6.42 5.95
C VAL A 186 17.25 -7.13 4.79
N LYS A 187 16.02 -7.59 5.00
CA LYS A 187 15.16 -8.11 3.94
C LYS A 187 14.12 -7.07 3.53
N VAL A 188 13.88 -6.99 2.24
CA VAL A 188 12.78 -6.22 1.65
C VAL A 188 11.70 -7.22 1.24
N TYR A 189 10.46 -6.82 1.47
CA TYR A 189 9.28 -7.60 1.12
C TYR A 189 8.37 -6.75 0.24
N ARG A 190 7.69 -7.39 -0.69
CA ARG A 190 6.58 -6.81 -1.43
C ARG A 190 5.28 -7.51 -1.07
N VAL A 191 4.18 -6.78 -1.11
CA VAL A 191 2.82 -7.34 -1.07
C VAL A 191 2.15 -6.97 -2.39
N ILE A 192 1.89 -8.00 -3.20
CA ILE A 192 1.14 -7.86 -4.44
C ILE A 192 -0.34 -7.93 -4.05
N PRO A 193 -1.12 -6.84 -4.25
CA PRO A 193 -2.51 -6.82 -3.86
C PRO A 193 -3.36 -7.81 -4.66
N SER A 194 -4.12 -8.64 -3.98
CA SER A 194 -5.23 -9.40 -4.54
C SER A 194 -6.55 -8.63 -4.44
N GLN A 195 -6.65 -7.76 -3.41
CA GLN A 195 -7.78 -6.87 -3.19
C GLN A 195 -7.34 -5.62 -2.44
N ILE A 196 -7.92 -4.48 -2.82
CA ILE A 196 -7.82 -3.23 -2.09
C ILE A 196 -9.23 -2.74 -1.79
N THR A 197 -9.48 -2.36 -0.53
CA THR A 197 -10.72 -1.70 -0.12
C THR A 197 -10.38 -0.40 0.60
N ALA A 198 -11.15 0.64 0.34
CA ALA A 198 -10.97 1.92 1.00
C ALA A 198 -12.28 2.45 1.54
N LYS A 199 -12.19 3.12 2.69
CA LYS A 199 -13.30 3.82 3.33
C LYS A 199 -12.86 5.21 3.75
N GLU A 200 -13.83 6.13 3.72
CA GLU A 200 -13.61 7.48 4.18
C GLU A 200 -14.85 8.09 4.81
N SER A 201 -14.64 9.03 5.69
CA SER A 201 -15.58 10.03 6.14
C SER A 201 -14.94 11.39 5.97
N GLY A 202 -15.56 12.24 5.16
CA GLY A 202 -15.01 13.55 4.81
C GLY A 202 -14.91 14.49 6.03
N ILE A 203 -14.06 15.50 5.90
CA ILE A 203 -13.98 16.60 6.86
C ILE A 203 -15.19 17.52 6.66
N GLU A 204 -15.95 17.77 7.72
CA GLU A 204 -17.03 18.76 7.78
C GLU A 204 -16.52 19.92 8.65
N GLU A 205 -15.87 20.91 8.04
CA GLU A 205 -15.12 21.97 8.75
C GLU A 205 -15.96 22.70 9.81
N ASP A 206 -17.25 22.93 9.53
CA ASP A 206 -18.19 23.60 10.42
C ASP A 206 -18.63 22.76 11.64
N LYS A 207 -18.36 21.45 11.59
CA LYS A 207 -18.70 20.49 12.65
C LYS A 207 -17.50 19.87 13.31
N MET A 208 -16.29 20.21 12.89
CA MET A 208 -15.08 19.65 13.50
C MET A 208 -14.97 20.08 14.96
N TYR A 209 -14.76 19.11 15.86
CA TYR A 209 -14.53 19.40 17.27
C TYR A 209 -13.25 20.20 17.45
N ASP A 210 -13.40 21.43 17.97
CA ASP A 210 -12.30 22.24 18.45
C ASP A 210 -12.48 22.46 19.94
N LYS A 211 -11.44 22.15 20.72
CA LYS A 211 -11.45 22.31 22.18
C LYS A 211 -11.74 23.77 22.61
N VAL A 212 -11.41 24.75 21.77
CA VAL A 212 -11.69 26.16 22.02
C VAL A 212 -13.19 26.47 21.95
N MET A 213 -13.98 25.68 21.18
CA MET A 213 -15.44 25.83 21.10
C MET A 213 -16.16 25.25 22.33
N SER A 214 -15.59 24.22 22.99
CA SER A 214 -16.20 23.59 24.17
C SER A 214 -16.30 24.57 25.37
N ASP A 215 -15.38 25.53 25.48
CA ASP A 215 -15.39 26.50 26.56
C ASP A 215 -16.43 27.61 26.37
N LYS A 216 -16.97 27.77 25.13
CA LYS A 216 -18.02 28.74 24.82
C LYS A 216 -19.45 28.21 25.02
N THR A 217 -19.64 26.90 25.05
CA THR A 217 -20.94 26.24 25.20
C THR A 217 -21.31 25.97 26.67
N ASN A 218 -20.38 26.22 27.60
CA ASN A 218 -20.60 26.06 29.06
C ASN A 218 -20.84 27.38 29.80
N LEU A 219 -21.26 28.43 29.07
CA LEU A 219 -21.70 29.72 29.66
C LEU A 219 -23.22 29.89 29.61
#